data_c925973230373f02e8f08ece5114fe17
#
_entry.id   c925973230373f02e8f08ece5114fe17
#
_cell.length_a   1.000
_cell.length_b   1.000
_cell.length_c   1.000
_cell.angle_alpha   90.00
_cell.angle_beta   90.00
_cell.angle_gamma   90.00
#
_symmetry.space_group_name_H-M   'P 1'
#
loop_
_entity.id
_entity.type
_entity.pdbx_description
1 polymer ?
#
loop_
_entity_poly.entity_id
_entity_poly.type
_entity_poly.pdbx_seq_one_letter_code
_entity_poly.pdbx_strand_id
1 'polypeptide(L)'
;KNKKSFGRTTVNGVEYRFYRTGDEGYIIDGMLHYCGRIDNQVKLHGYRIELEDIESNLLKIHGIIQAVVLPKYRDGKVSSLVAGVVLSEATEDEKTAAESIKSKLKMTLPEYMIPKKIKFLSNIPRTNNGKIDRKAVGGVL
;
A
#
# COMPACT_ATOMS: atom_id res chain seq x y z
N LYS A 1 -4.19 9.38 -15.77
CA LYS A 1 -3.15 8.34 -15.47
C LYS A 1 -2.09 8.20 -16.58
N ASN A 2 -2.45 8.36 -17.89
CA ASN A 2 -1.50 8.06 -19.00
C ASN A 2 -0.30 9.03 -19.11
N LYS A 3 -0.41 10.31 -18.78
CA LYS A 3 0.68 11.30 -18.97
C LYS A 3 1.92 11.10 -18.07
N LYS A 4 1.81 10.38 -16.95
CA LYS A 4 2.94 10.12 -16.05
C LYS A 4 3.73 8.85 -16.40
N SER A 5 3.09 7.90 -17.06
CA SER A 5 3.68 6.58 -17.35
C SER A 5 4.26 6.46 -18.75
N PHE A 6 3.78 7.23 -19.72
CA PHE A 6 4.30 7.24 -21.08
C PHE A 6 5.16 8.49 -21.31
N GLY A 7 6.25 8.33 -22.02
CA GLY A 7 7.14 9.42 -22.41
C GLY A 7 7.88 9.12 -23.70
N ARG A 8 8.71 10.06 -24.11
CA ARG A 8 9.62 9.93 -25.25
C ARG A 8 11.03 10.22 -24.77
N THR A 9 11.99 9.55 -25.34
CA THR A 9 13.42 9.78 -25.12
C THR A 9 14.17 9.62 -26.42
N THR A 10 15.35 10.26 -26.52
CA THR A 10 16.22 10.13 -27.69
C THR A 10 17.47 9.38 -27.26
N VAL A 11 17.79 8.30 -27.97
CA VAL A 11 19.02 7.52 -27.78
C VAL A 11 19.73 7.44 -29.13
N ASN A 12 21.00 7.89 -29.19
CA ASN A 12 21.80 7.92 -30.41
C ASN A 12 21.10 8.61 -31.59
N GLY A 13 20.37 9.72 -31.33
CA GLY A 13 19.67 10.49 -32.37
C GLY A 13 18.32 9.90 -32.81
N VAL A 14 17.92 8.75 -32.29
CA VAL A 14 16.63 8.11 -32.60
C VAL A 14 15.65 8.32 -31.46
N GLU A 15 14.43 8.77 -31.80
CA GLU A 15 13.34 8.97 -30.81
C GLU A 15 12.64 7.65 -30.51
N TYR A 16 12.54 7.33 -29.21
CA TYR A 16 11.83 6.17 -28.67
C TYR A 16 10.68 6.60 -27.77
N ARG A 17 9.58 5.87 -27.85
CA ARG A 17 8.51 5.94 -26.83
C ARG A 17 8.83 4.93 -25.74
N PHE A 18 8.66 5.32 -24.48
CA PHE A 18 8.82 4.43 -23.33
C PHE A 18 7.59 4.43 -22.44
N TYR A 19 7.46 3.35 -21.68
CA TYR A 19 6.47 3.20 -20.63
C TYR A 19 7.17 2.90 -19.31
N ARG A 20 6.87 3.70 -18.27
CA ARG A 20 7.35 3.46 -16.92
C ARG A 20 6.43 2.45 -16.26
N THR A 21 6.91 1.26 -15.98
CA THR A 21 6.15 0.16 -15.38
C THR A 21 5.82 0.42 -13.91
N GLY A 22 6.62 1.25 -13.23
CA GLY A 22 6.59 1.43 -11.77
C GLY A 22 7.34 0.33 -11.02
N ASP A 23 8.08 -0.50 -11.75
CA ASP A 23 8.97 -1.49 -11.15
C ASP A 23 10.34 -0.85 -10.88
N GLU A 24 10.98 -1.29 -9.80
CA GLU A 24 12.33 -0.91 -9.40
C GLU A 24 13.28 -2.08 -9.59
N GLY A 25 14.46 -1.80 -10.10
CA GLY A 25 15.49 -2.80 -10.30
C GLY A 25 16.85 -2.15 -10.51
N TYR A 26 17.88 -2.97 -10.47
CA TYR A 26 19.26 -2.58 -10.77
C TYR A 26 19.91 -3.59 -11.72
N ILE A 27 20.97 -3.16 -12.39
CA ILE A 27 21.75 -4.01 -13.30
C ILE A 27 23.11 -4.29 -12.66
N ILE A 28 23.45 -5.58 -12.52
CA ILE A 28 24.80 -6.05 -12.15
C ILE A 28 25.23 -7.05 -13.22
N ASP A 29 26.45 -6.87 -13.75
CA ASP A 29 27.05 -7.75 -14.76
C ASP A 29 26.14 -8.00 -15.98
N GLY A 30 25.39 -6.95 -16.40
CA GLY A 30 24.46 -7.03 -17.53
C GLY A 30 23.14 -7.74 -17.23
N MET A 31 22.92 -8.23 -16.02
CA MET A 31 21.67 -8.85 -15.59
C MET A 31 20.78 -7.88 -14.81
N LEU A 32 19.50 -7.85 -15.15
CA LEU A 32 18.49 -7.06 -14.43
C LEU A 32 18.03 -7.80 -13.17
N HIS A 33 18.25 -7.17 -12.02
CA HIS A 33 17.78 -7.61 -10.73
C HIS A 33 16.52 -6.81 -10.34
N TYR A 34 15.39 -7.48 -10.20
CA TYR A 34 14.14 -6.87 -9.81
C TYR A 34 14.11 -6.66 -8.28
N CYS A 35 13.81 -5.43 -7.83
CA CYS A 35 13.73 -5.06 -6.41
C CYS A 35 12.29 -4.96 -5.88
N GLY A 36 11.32 -4.82 -6.77
CA GLY A 36 9.93 -4.62 -6.37
C GLY A 36 9.26 -3.49 -7.15
N ARG A 37 8.26 -2.89 -6.54
CA ARG A 37 7.53 -1.76 -7.14
C ARG A 37 7.80 -0.47 -6.38
N ILE A 38 7.95 0.63 -7.13
CA ILE A 38 8.05 1.99 -6.60
C ILE A 38 6.68 2.44 -6.04
N ASP A 39 5.60 2.02 -6.72
CA ASP A 39 4.24 2.24 -6.25
C ASP A 39 3.84 1.12 -5.26
N ASN A 40 3.03 1.47 -4.26
CA ASN A 40 2.58 0.53 -3.23
C ASN A 40 1.50 -0.46 -3.75
N GLN A 41 1.59 -0.86 -5.03
CA GLN A 41 0.68 -1.84 -5.62
C GLN A 41 1.10 -3.26 -5.24
N VAL A 42 0.12 -4.07 -4.92
CA VAL A 42 0.31 -5.49 -4.62
C VAL A 42 -0.60 -6.35 -5.48
N LYS A 43 -0.20 -7.60 -5.71
CA LYS A 43 -1.02 -8.59 -6.38
C LYS A 43 -1.52 -9.60 -5.35
N LEU A 44 -2.83 -9.60 -5.09
CA LEU A 44 -3.48 -10.50 -4.14
C LEU A 44 -4.58 -11.30 -4.88
N HIS A 45 -4.48 -12.62 -4.87
CA HIS A 45 -5.42 -13.53 -5.56
C HIS A 45 -5.69 -13.16 -7.03
N GLY A 46 -4.66 -12.65 -7.75
CA GLY A 46 -4.80 -12.20 -9.14
C GLY A 46 -5.25 -10.75 -9.31
N TYR A 47 -5.80 -10.12 -8.29
CA TYR A 47 -6.21 -8.72 -8.32
C TYR A 47 -5.03 -7.78 -8.07
N ARG A 48 -4.97 -6.70 -8.85
CA ARG A 48 -4.02 -5.60 -8.66
C ARG A 48 -4.64 -4.58 -7.71
N ILE A 49 -4.07 -4.43 -6.54
CA ILE A 49 -4.57 -3.59 -5.45
C ILE A 49 -3.60 -2.43 -5.21
N GLU A 50 -4.11 -1.21 -5.23
CA GLU A 50 -3.40 -0.03 -4.75
C GLU A 50 -3.69 0.13 -3.25
N LEU A 51 -2.67 -0.03 -2.41
CA LEU A 51 -2.84 0.04 -0.95
C LEU A 51 -3.35 1.42 -0.51
N GLU A 52 -2.97 2.47 -1.23
CA GLU A 52 -3.39 3.85 -0.99
C GLU A 52 -4.89 4.07 -1.20
N ASP A 53 -5.54 3.29 -2.07
CA ASP A 53 -6.99 3.36 -2.24
C ASP A 53 -7.70 2.87 -0.97
N ILE A 54 -7.19 1.82 -0.33
CA ILE A 54 -7.72 1.31 0.93
C ILE A 54 -7.46 2.31 2.06
N GLU A 55 -6.25 2.87 2.14
CA GLU A 55 -5.87 3.89 3.12
C GLU A 55 -6.77 5.12 3.01
N SER A 56 -7.04 5.58 1.79
CA SER A 56 -7.93 6.71 1.53
C SER A 56 -9.37 6.44 1.97
N ASN A 57 -9.85 5.21 1.84
CA ASN A 57 -11.18 4.83 2.33
C ASN A 57 -11.22 4.67 3.86
N LEU A 58 -10.15 4.19 4.49
CA LEU A 58 -10.01 4.18 5.94
C LEU A 58 -10.07 5.60 6.52
N LEU A 59 -9.36 6.55 5.92
CA LEU A 59 -9.33 7.95 6.36
C LEU A 59 -10.68 8.69 6.22
N LYS A 60 -11.61 8.17 5.42
CA LYS A 60 -12.99 8.70 5.35
C LYS A 60 -13.87 8.25 6.53
N ILE A 61 -13.44 7.24 7.27
CA ILE A 61 -14.18 6.75 8.44
C ILE A 61 -13.95 7.70 9.61
N HIS A 62 -15.05 8.25 10.15
CA HIS A 62 -14.98 9.17 11.29
C HIS A 62 -14.23 8.52 12.47
N GLY A 63 -13.33 9.28 13.06
CA GLY A 63 -12.49 8.83 14.17
C GLY A 63 -11.15 8.26 13.76
N ILE A 64 -10.89 7.96 12.47
CA ILE A 64 -9.57 7.55 11.99
C ILE A 64 -8.79 8.77 11.52
N ILE A 65 -7.65 9.06 12.17
CA ILE A 65 -6.78 10.20 11.84
C ILE A 65 -5.55 9.81 11.03
N GLN A 66 -5.09 8.56 11.13
CA GLN A 66 -4.04 8.02 10.28
C GLN A 66 -4.36 6.56 9.92
N ALA A 67 -3.95 6.15 8.72
CA ALA A 67 -4.11 4.79 8.25
C ALA A 67 -2.92 4.37 7.39
N VAL A 68 -2.55 3.10 7.49
CA VAL A 68 -1.56 2.45 6.64
C VAL A 68 -1.98 1.02 6.38
N VAL A 69 -1.79 0.54 5.15
CA VAL A 69 -2.09 -0.84 4.78
C VAL A 69 -0.82 -1.52 4.29
N LEU A 70 -0.54 -2.70 4.82
CA LEU A 70 0.63 -3.51 4.46
C LEU A 70 0.19 -4.89 3.97
N PRO A 71 0.89 -5.44 2.97
CA PRO A 71 0.73 -6.83 2.58
C PRO A 71 1.40 -7.75 3.58
N LYS A 72 0.76 -8.87 3.92
CA LYS A 72 1.40 -10.00 4.58
C LYS A 72 1.78 -11.03 3.53
N TYR A 73 3.01 -11.46 3.60
CA TYR A 73 3.57 -12.46 2.69
C TYR A 73 3.55 -13.85 3.31
N ARG A 74 3.27 -14.85 2.48
CA ARG A 74 3.45 -16.25 2.78
C ARG A 74 4.02 -16.92 1.52
N ASP A 75 5.11 -17.67 1.67
CA ASP A 75 5.80 -18.34 0.56
C ASP A 75 6.12 -17.39 -0.62
N GLY A 76 6.62 -16.17 -0.28
CA GLY A 76 6.98 -15.15 -1.26
C GLY A 76 5.81 -14.45 -1.97
N LYS A 77 4.56 -14.81 -1.64
CA LYS A 77 3.34 -14.25 -2.24
C LYS A 77 2.53 -13.46 -1.21
N VAL A 78 1.83 -12.43 -1.66
CA VAL A 78 0.88 -11.72 -0.80
C VAL A 78 -0.28 -12.64 -0.48
N SER A 79 -0.49 -12.92 0.80
CA SER A 79 -1.53 -13.81 1.31
C SER A 79 -2.73 -13.06 1.89
N SER A 80 -2.52 -11.85 2.39
CA SER A 80 -3.57 -11.00 2.96
C SER A 80 -3.07 -9.57 3.13
N LEU A 81 -3.99 -8.66 3.47
CA LEU A 81 -3.71 -7.29 3.85
C LEU A 81 -3.93 -7.10 5.35
N VAL A 82 -3.12 -6.23 5.95
CA VAL A 82 -3.26 -5.78 7.35
C VAL A 82 -3.26 -4.27 7.37
N ALA A 83 -4.20 -3.67 8.10
CA ALA A 83 -4.26 -2.23 8.29
C ALA A 83 -3.78 -1.86 9.71
N GLY A 84 -2.97 -0.80 9.80
CA GLY A 84 -2.72 -0.05 11.02
C GLY A 84 -3.51 1.24 10.99
N VAL A 85 -4.24 1.56 12.05
CA VAL A 85 -5.01 2.79 12.16
C VAL A 85 -4.70 3.51 13.47
N VAL A 86 -4.72 4.84 13.42
CA VAL A 86 -4.68 5.70 14.60
C VAL A 86 -6.04 6.36 14.73
N LEU A 87 -6.64 6.23 15.89
CA LEU A 87 -7.91 6.86 16.21
C LEU A 87 -7.72 8.23 16.88
N SER A 88 -8.68 9.12 16.70
CA SER A 88 -8.74 10.41 17.42
C SER A 88 -8.94 10.21 18.92
N GLU A 89 -9.65 9.18 19.31
CA GLU A 89 -9.90 8.79 20.70
C GLU A 89 -9.59 7.29 20.86
N ALA A 90 -8.97 6.92 21.98
CA ALA A 90 -8.68 5.55 22.29
C ALA A 90 -9.99 4.72 22.41
N THR A 91 -9.94 3.48 21.97
CA THR A 91 -11.05 2.54 22.14
C THR A 91 -10.68 1.47 23.17
N GLU A 92 -11.60 1.15 24.07
CA GLU A 92 -11.42 0.04 25.03
C GLU A 92 -11.71 -1.32 24.38
N ASP A 93 -12.57 -1.35 23.34
CA ASP A 93 -12.93 -2.56 22.60
C ASP A 93 -12.41 -2.50 21.16
N GLU A 94 -11.12 -2.83 21.00
CA GLU A 94 -10.47 -2.92 19.70
C GLU A 94 -11.14 -3.94 18.76
N LYS A 95 -11.73 -5.00 19.29
CA LYS A 95 -12.36 -6.05 18.47
C LYS A 95 -13.61 -5.53 17.80
N THR A 96 -14.52 -4.95 18.57
CA THR A 96 -15.75 -4.36 18.03
C THR A 96 -15.45 -3.19 17.11
N ALA A 97 -14.48 -2.34 17.45
CA ALA A 97 -14.04 -1.25 16.59
C ALA A 97 -13.47 -1.76 15.25
N ALA A 98 -12.66 -2.80 15.26
CA ALA A 98 -12.11 -3.40 14.03
C ALA A 98 -13.21 -3.97 13.12
N GLU A 99 -14.20 -4.67 13.69
CA GLU A 99 -15.32 -5.20 12.91
C GLU A 99 -16.20 -4.08 12.33
N SER A 100 -16.45 -3.02 13.09
CA SER A 100 -17.16 -1.82 12.60
C SER A 100 -16.43 -1.18 11.42
N ILE A 101 -15.10 -1.00 11.51
CA ILE A 101 -14.27 -0.45 10.43
C ILE A 101 -14.35 -1.34 9.19
N LYS A 102 -14.21 -2.66 9.33
CA LYS A 102 -14.35 -3.60 8.20
C LYS A 102 -15.72 -3.52 7.54
N SER A 103 -16.79 -3.46 8.34
CA SER A 103 -18.17 -3.33 7.84
C SER A 103 -18.34 -2.05 7.01
N LYS A 104 -17.77 -0.92 7.47
CA LYS A 104 -17.81 0.34 6.73
C LYS A 104 -17.00 0.26 5.44
N LEU A 105 -15.83 -0.39 5.45
CA LEU A 105 -15.03 -0.59 4.23
C LEU A 105 -15.76 -1.46 3.20
N LYS A 106 -16.48 -2.50 3.62
CA LYS A 106 -17.27 -3.36 2.72
C LYS A 106 -18.37 -2.61 1.96
N MET A 107 -18.79 -1.46 2.45
CA MET A 107 -19.78 -0.63 1.75
C MET A 107 -19.19 0.13 0.55
N THR A 108 -17.86 0.31 0.52
CA THR A 108 -17.16 1.13 -0.48
C THR A 108 -16.11 0.39 -1.29
N LEU A 109 -15.60 -0.72 -0.77
CA LEU A 109 -14.53 -1.51 -1.38
C LEU A 109 -14.98 -2.96 -1.62
N PRO A 110 -14.48 -3.60 -2.68
CA PRO A 110 -14.70 -5.03 -2.91
C PRO A 110 -14.01 -5.88 -1.83
N GLU A 111 -14.52 -7.07 -1.58
CA GLU A 111 -14.11 -7.92 -0.47
C GLU A 111 -12.60 -8.27 -0.49
N TYR A 112 -12.01 -8.45 -1.67
CA TYR A 112 -10.57 -8.74 -1.80
C TYR A 112 -9.65 -7.58 -1.37
N MET A 113 -10.18 -6.36 -1.23
CA MET A 113 -9.46 -5.18 -0.72
C MET A 113 -9.61 -4.98 0.78
N ILE A 114 -10.48 -5.74 1.46
CA ILE A 114 -10.71 -5.58 2.90
C ILE A 114 -9.55 -6.19 3.69
N PRO A 115 -8.88 -5.41 4.57
CA PRO A 115 -7.81 -5.93 5.40
C PRO A 115 -8.31 -7.06 6.31
N LYS A 116 -7.60 -8.18 6.31
CA LYS A 116 -7.93 -9.34 7.15
C LYS A 116 -7.83 -9.00 8.64
N LYS A 117 -6.87 -8.14 8.99
CA LYS A 117 -6.63 -7.67 10.36
C LYS A 117 -6.51 -6.15 10.39
N ILE A 118 -7.07 -5.54 11.43
CA ILE A 118 -6.87 -4.13 11.77
C ILE A 118 -6.18 -4.07 13.11
N LYS A 119 -5.11 -3.30 13.22
CA LYS A 119 -4.40 -3.00 14.46
C LYS A 119 -4.52 -1.53 14.78
N PHE A 120 -4.73 -1.23 16.04
CA PHE A 120 -4.75 0.13 16.54
C PHE A 120 -3.34 0.52 17.00
N LEU A 121 -2.89 1.67 16.54
CA LEU A 121 -1.55 2.20 16.80
C LEU A 121 -1.67 3.56 17.47
N SER A 122 -0.72 3.89 18.33
CA SER A 122 -0.62 5.23 18.90
C SER A 122 -0.15 6.27 17.89
N ASN A 123 0.70 5.85 16.95
CA ASN A 123 1.17 6.68 15.83
C ASN A 123 1.59 5.80 14.64
N ILE A 124 1.69 6.41 13.46
CA ILE A 124 2.31 5.79 12.29
C ILE A 124 3.63 6.51 12.02
N PRO A 125 4.78 5.78 12.13
CA PRO A 125 6.09 6.37 11.88
C PRO A 125 6.21 6.92 10.47
N ARG A 126 6.97 8.01 10.33
CA ARG A 126 7.25 8.67 9.06
C ARG A 126 8.76 8.75 8.83
N THR A 127 9.14 8.70 7.57
CA THR A 127 10.51 8.96 7.13
C THR A 127 10.85 10.44 7.29
N ASN A 128 12.13 10.80 7.23
CA ASN A 128 12.60 12.20 7.26
C ASN A 128 11.93 13.08 6.18
N ASN A 129 11.46 12.51 5.10
CA ASN A 129 10.74 13.19 4.03
C ASN A 129 9.21 13.27 4.24
N GLY A 130 8.72 12.93 5.44
CA GLY A 130 7.30 12.99 5.81
C GLY A 130 6.41 11.88 5.26
N LYS A 131 6.95 10.92 4.49
CA LYS A 131 6.21 9.74 4.00
C LYS A 131 6.07 8.68 5.10
N ILE A 132 5.04 7.86 5.03
CA ILE A 132 4.86 6.72 5.93
C ILE A 132 6.07 5.79 5.81
N ASP A 133 6.70 5.47 6.94
CA ASP A 133 7.75 4.46 7.02
C ASP A 133 7.13 3.06 7.14
N ARG A 134 6.80 2.48 5.98
CA ARG A 134 6.17 1.15 5.92
C ARG A 134 7.04 0.03 6.48
N LYS A 135 8.38 0.19 6.48
CA LYS A 135 9.29 -0.81 7.08
C LYS A 135 9.18 -0.79 8.59
N ALA A 136 9.24 0.39 9.21
CA ALA A 136 9.08 0.54 10.65
C ALA A 136 7.69 0.06 11.11
N VAL A 137 6.63 0.40 10.37
CA VAL A 137 5.27 -0.09 10.66
C VAL A 137 5.17 -1.61 10.51
N GLY A 138 5.86 -2.20 9.56
CA GLY A 138 5.85 -3.66 9.32
C GLY A 138 6.34 -4.49 10.50
N GLY A 139 7.23 -3.93 11.33
CA GLY A 139 7.70 -4.56 12.57
C GLY A 139 6.65 -4.55 13.70
N VAL A 140 5.63 -3.70 13.60
CA VAL A 140 4.58 -3.53 14.62
C VAL A 140 3.27 -4.20 14.19
N LEU A 141 2.99 -4.33 12.90
CA LEU A 141 1.82 -4.99 12.32
C LEU A 141 2.05 -6.49 12.09
#